data_65dc0d112572ea140667c81c3fd81460
#
_entry.id   65dc0d112572ea140667c81c3fd81460
#
_cell.length_a   1.000
_cell.length_b   1.000
_cell.length_c   1.000
_cell.angle_alpha   90.00
_cell.angle_beta   90.00
_cell.angle_gamma   90.00
#
_symmetry.space_group_name_H-M   'P 1'
#
loop_
_entity.id
_entity.type
_entity.pdbx_description
1 polymer ?
#
loop_
_entity_poly.entity_id
_entity_poly.type
_entity_poly.pdbx_seq_one_letter_code
_entity_poly.pdbx_strand_id
1 'polypeptide(L)'
;MKIVFTAISKKLFYFRMHISKFVLEQNCIPLNPYMLWEYFMLDALDRDKIREANNALVEKAEELWVFGEISDGVLAEIKLAKEKQKPIRYFAVIDSKEIKEISKEDAKLEI
;
A
#
# COMPACT_ATOMS: atom_id res chain seq x y z
N MET A 1 12.22 -3.93 13.83
CA MET A 1 11.83 -3.49 12.47
C MET A 1 10.42 -2.92 12.51
N LYS A 2 10.21 -1.80 11.85
CA LYS A 2 8.86 -1.22 11.74
C LYS A 2 7.98 -2.05 10.84
N ILE A 3 6.71 -2.13 11.18
CA ILE A 3 5.69 -2.78 10.36
C ILE A 3 5.03 -1.70 9.50
N VAL A 4 5.06 -1.88 8.20
CA VAL A 4 4.61 -0.90 7.23
C VAL A 4 3.49 -1.47 6.37
N PHE A 5 2.37 -0.77 6.28
CA PHE A 5 1.32 -1.14 5.33
C PHE A 5 1.67 -0.57 3.96
N THR A 6 1.69 -1.41 2.94
CA THR A 6 1.97 -0.98 1.57
C THR A 6 0.66 -0.75 0.82
N ALA A 7 0.37 0.52 0.56
CA ALA A 7 -0.85 0.93 -0.14
C ALA A 7 -0.54 1.06 -1.62
N ILE A 8 -1.13 0.18 -2.43
CA ILE A 8 -0.92 0.18 -3.88
C ILE A 8 -2.24 -0.02 -4.62
N SER A 9 -2.34 0.61 -5.79
CA SER A 9 -3.45 0.40 -6.71
C SER A 9 -3.40 -1.02 -7.29
N LYS A 10 -4.57 -1.57 -7.63
CA LYS A 10 -4.69 -2.85 -8.31
C LYS A 10 -3.85 -2.90 -9.60
N LYS A 11 -3.63 -1.77 -10.25
CA LYS A 11 -2.79 -1.68 -11.45
C LYS A 11 -1.34 -2.08 -11.19
N LEU A 12 -0.86 -2.00 -9.95
CA LEU A 12 0.48 -2.40 -9.57
C LEU A 12 0.56 -3.81 -8.98
N PHE A 13 -0.52 -4.60 -9.12
CA PHE A 13 -0.55 -5.97 -8.61
C PHE A 13 0.64 -6.80 -9.12
N TYR A 14 0.99 -6.64 -10.38
CA TYR A 14 2.12 -7.36 -10.98
C TYR A 14 3.47 -7.00 -10.33
N PHE A 15 3.55 -5.83 -9.70
CA PHE A 15 4.77 -5.31 -9.08
C PHE A 15 4.85 -5.54 -7.58
N ARG A 16 3.86 -6.22 -7.01
CA ARG A 16 3.72 -6.39 -5.55
C ARG A 16 4.93 -7.00 -4.86
N MET A 17 5.56 -7.96 -5.52
CA MET A 17 6.73 -8.63 -4.95
C MET A 17 7.91 -7.67 -4.84
N HIS A 18 8.11 -6.83 -5.85
CA HIS A 18 9.19 -5.85 -5.86
C HIS A 18 8.97 -4.79 -4.79
N ILE A 19 7.72 -4.43 -4.52
CA ILE A 19 7.38 -3.49 -3.46
C ILE A 19 7.71 -4.10 -2.09
N SER A 20 7.33 -5.35 -1.85
CA SER A 20 7.67 -6.03 -0.61
C SER A 20 9.18 -6.16 -0.43
N LYS A 21 9.90 -6.49 -1.49
CA LYS A 21 11.36 -6.56 -1.47
C LYS A 21 11.96 -5.21 -1.08
N PHE A 22 11.48 -4.13 -1.68
CA PHE A 22 11.96 -2.78 -1.38
C PHE A 22 11.79 -2.45 0.12
N VAL A 23 10.60 -2.74 0.67
CA VAL A 23 10.32 -2.47 2.09
C VAL A 23 11.28 -3.25 2.99
N LEU A 24 11.52 -4.52 2.68
CA LEU A 24 12.47 -5.34 3.42
C LEU A 24 13.89 -4.78 3.33
N GLU A 25 14.29 -4.27 2.17
CA GLU A 25 15.59 -3.64 1.97
C GLU A 25 15.73 -2.35 2.79
N GLN A 26 14.63 -1.73 3.18
CA GLN A 26 14.61 -0.57 4.07
C GLN A 26 14.55 -0.97 5.55
N ASN A 27 14.76 -2.23 5.87
CA ASN A 27 14.69 -2.78 7.23
C ASN A 27 13.31 -2.63 7.86
N CYS A 28 12.25 -2.77 7.05
CA CYS A 28 10.87 -2.75 7.51
C CYS A 28 10.15 -4.02 7.09
N ILE A 29 9.05 -4.33 7.77
CA ILE A 29 8.23 -5.51 7.48
C ILE A 29 7.02 -5.06 6.65
N PRO A 30 6.86 -5.58 5.42
CA PRO A 30 5.73 -5.18 4.58
C PRO A 30 4.45 -5.93 4.95
N LEU A 31 3.38 -5.18 5.26
CA LEU A 31 2.03 -5.70 5.24
C LEU A 31 1.45 -5.34 3.88
N ASN A 32 1.62 -6.23 2.93
CA ASN A 32 1.18 -6.03 1.55
C ASN A 32 -0.05 -6.90 1.29
N PRO A 33 -1.25 -6.30 1.19
CA PRO A 33 -2.48 -7.08 1.00
C PRO A 33 -2.45 -7.99 -0.22
N TYR A 34 -1.78 -7.56 -1.30
CA TYR A 34 -1.68 -8.37 -2.51
C TYR A 34 -0.72 -9.56 -2.36
N MET A 35 0.05 -9.62 -1.29
CA MET A 35 0.87 -10.77 -0.93
C MET A 35 0.21 -11.63 0.14
N LEU A 36 -0.66 -11.02 0.97
CA LEU A 36 -1.39 -11.72 2.03
C LEU A 36 -2.65 -12.41 1.49
N TRP A 37 -3.33 -11.78 0.54
CA TRP A 37 -4.55 -12.31 -0.08
C TRP A 37 -4.25 -12.70 -1.51
N GLU A 38 -4.52 -13.93 -1.88
CA GLU A 38 -4.39 -14.36 -3.26
C GLU A 38 -5.45 -13.68 -4.12
N TYR A 39 -5.13 -13.51 -5.40
CA TYR A 39 -6.03 -12.86 -6.35
C TYR A 39 -7.44 -13.45 -6.35
N PHE A 40 -7.52 -14.79 -6.29
CA PHE A 40 -8.80 -15.50 -6.24
C PHE A 40 -9.60 -15.15 -4.99
N MET A 41 -8.93 -14.96 -3.87
CA MET A 41 -9.61 -14.61 -2.63
C MET A 41 -10.29 -13.26 -2.72
N LEU A 42 -9.68 -12.31 -3.45
CA LEU A 42 -10.25 -10.99 -3.66
C LEU A 42 -11.58 -11.06 -4.43
N ASP A 43 -11.72 -12.05 -5.31
CA ASP A 43 -12.97 -12.27 -6.06
C ASP A 43 -13.94 -13.20 -5.35
N ALA A 44 -13.46 -14.03 -4.44
CA ALA A 44 -14.28 -15.04 -3.74
C ALA A 44 -15.00 -14.48 -2.51
N LEU A 45 -14.53 -13.36 -1.97
CA LEU A 45 -15.11 -12.75 -0.78
C LEU A 45 -15.79 -11.44 -1.13
N ASP A 46 -16.75 -11.05 -0.28
CA ASP A 46 -17.35 -9.74 -0.35
C ASP A 46 -16.26 -8.67 -0.25
N ARG A 47 -16.32 -7.68 -1.15
CA ARG A 47 -15.38 -6.57 -1.20
C ARG A 47 -15.29 -5.85 0.13
N ASP A 48 -16.42 -5.72 0.86
CA ASP A 48 -16.45 -5.06 2.16
C ASP A 48 -15.64 -5.83 3.20
N LYS A 49 -15.63 -7.15 3.13
CA LYS A 49 -14.84 -7.99 4.05
C LYS A 49 -13.34 -7.77 3.83
N ILE A 50 -12.91 -7.70 2.58
CA ILE A 50 -11.50 -7.44 2.25
C ILE A 50 -11.11 -6.03 2.72
N ARG A 51 -11.99 -5.04 2.52
CA ARG A 51 -11.73 -3.68 2.98
C ARG A 51 -11.60 -3.60 4.50
N GLU A 52 -12.49 -4.30 5.20
CA GLU A 52 -12.43 -4.39 6.66
C GLU A 52 -11.09 -4.96 7.14
N ALA A 53 -10.65 -6.05 6.49
CA ALA A 53 -9.36 -6.67 6.83
C ALA A 53 -8.19 -5.72 6.54
N ASN A 54 -8.20 -5.04 5.39
CA ASN A 54 -7.14 -4.10 5.04
C ASN A 54 -7.12 -2.90 6.02
N ASN A 55 -8.28 -2.40 6.42
CA ASN A 55 -8.36 -1.33 7.40
C ASN A 55 -7.77 -1.75 8.75
N ALA A 56 -8.01 -2.99 9.17
CA ALA A 56 -7.44 -3.52 10.40
C ALA A 56 -5.91 -3.58 10.31
N LEU A 57 -5.36 -3.93 9.12
CA LEU A 57 -3.92 -3.94 8.91
C LEU A 57 -3.33 -2.53 8.96
N VAL A 58 -4.01 -1.54 8.38
CA VAL A 58 -3.58 -0.14 8.46
C VAL A 58 -3.49 0.30 9.92
N GLU A 59 -4.50 -0.04 10.73
CA GLU A 59 -4.52 0.32 12.14
C GLU A 59 -3.39 -0.32 12.93
N LYS A 60 -2.99 -1.54 12.57
CA LYS A 60 -1.92 -2.26 13.25
C LYS A 60 -0.52 -1.87 12.77
N ALA A 61 -0.39 -1.34 11.56
CA ALA A 61 0.89 -0.92 11.02
C ALA A 61 1.39 0.34 11.73
N GLU A 62 2.70 0.49 11.78
CA GLU A 62 3.32 1.68 12.36
C GLU A 62 3.34 2.84 11.37
N GLU A 63 3.45 2.54 10.07
CA GLU A 63 3.47 3.54 9.00
C GLU A 63 2.68 3.04 7.80
N LEU A 64 2.26 3.98 6.95
CA LEU A 64 1.66 3.69 5.65
C LEU A 64 2.59 4.20 4.56
N TRP A 65 2.98 3.32 3.65
CA TRP A 65 3.79 3.68 2.48
C TRP A 65 2.96 3.50 1.22
N VAL A 66 2.82 4.57 0.46
CA VAL A 66 2.00 4.62 -0.77
C VAL A 66 2.94 4.50 -1.98
N PHE A 67 2.65 3.55 -2.85
CA PHE A 67 3.47 3.31 -4.05
C PHE A 67 2.63 3.57 -5.30
N GLY A 68 3.14 4.45 -6.16
CA GLY A 68 2.51 4.74 -7.44
C GLY A 68 1.30 5.66 -7.31
N GLU A 69 0.43 5.61 -8.31
CA GLU A 69 -0.76 6.45 -8.36
C GLU A 69 -1.79 6.04 -7.30
N ILE A 70 -2.54 7.00 -6.82
CA ILE A 70 -3.49 6.83 -5.72
C ILE A 70 -4.88 6.50 -6.28
N SER A 71 -5.31 5.25 -6.09
CA SER A 71 -6.68 4.81 -6.40
C SER A 71 -7.63 5.21 -5.28
N ASP A 72 -8.93 5.03 -5.50
CA ASP A 72 -9.94 5.31 -4.47
C ASP A 72 -9.71 4.48 -3.22
N GLY A 73 -9.32 3.21 -3.38
CA GLY A 73 -9.02 2.33 -2.25
C GLY A 73 -7.80 2.82 -1.47
N VAL A 74 -6.75 3.22 -2.16
CA VAL A 74 -5.54 3.77 -1.54
C VAL A 74 -5.87 5.10 -0.83
N LEU A 75 -6.71 5.94 -1.44
CA LEU A 75 -7.12 7.19 -0.81
C LEU A 75 -7.84 6.95 0.52
N ALA A 76 -8.70 5.93 0.57
CA ALA A 76 -9.38 5.56 1.82
C ALA A 76 -8.38 5.11 2.90
N GLU A 77 -7.36 4.36 2.51
CA GLU A 77 -6.30 3.92 3.42
C GLU A 77 -5.48 5.10 3.94
N ILE A 78 -5.19 6.08 3.07
CA ILE A 78 -4.50 7.31 3.45
C ILE A 78 -5.32 8.09 4.49
N LYS A 79 -6.62 8.23 4.25
CA LYS A 79 -7.51 8.93 5.19
C LYS A 79 -7.53 8.26 6.55
N LEU A 80 -7.62 6.93 6.58
CA LEU A 80 -7.61 6.17 7.82
C LEU A 80 -6.28 6.35 8.56
N ALA A 81 -5.16 6.26 7.83
CA ALA A 81 -3.84 6.45 8.43
C ALA A 81 -3.69 7.85 9.04
N LYS A 82 -4.22 8.88 8.38
CA LYS A 82 -4.22 10.25 8.91
C LYS A 82 -5.06 10.34 10.19
N GLU A 83 -6.24 9.73 10.21
CA GLU A 83 -7.09 9.71 11.40
C GLU A 83 -6.40 9.04 12.59
N LYS A 84 -5.59 8.02 12.32
CA LYS A 84 -4.82 7.30 13.34
C LYS A 84 -3.45 7.90 13.59
N GLN A 85 -3.16 9.04 12.97
CA GLN A 85 -1.90 9.79 13.14
C GLN A 85 -0.66 8.95 12.79
N LYS A 86 -0.78 8.10 11.75
CA LYS A 86 0.35 7.30 11.25
C LYS A 86 1.19 8.13 10.31
N PRO A 87 2.52 8.02 10.37
CA PRO A 87 3.38 8.60 9.33
C PRO A 87 3.06 7.99 7.96
N ILE A 88 3.05 8.84 6.92
CA ILE A 88 2.76 8.42 5.55
C ILE A 88 3.92 8.84 4.65
N ARG A 89 4.45 7.89 3.88
CA ARG A 89 5.49 8.16 2.89
C ARG A 89 4.99 7.77 1.51
N TYR A 90 5.45 8.48 0.51
CA TYR A 90 5.01 8.33 -0.87
C TYR A 90 6.18 7.94 -1.76
N PHE A 91 5.95 7.03 -2.70
CA PHE A 91 6.98 6.52 -3.60
C PHE A 91 6.43 6.45 -5.01
N ALA A 92 7.26 6.87 -5.98
CA ALA A 92 6.94 6.67 -7.41
C ALA A 92 7.52 5.32 -7.86
N VAL A 93 6.80 4.66 -8.77
CA VAL A 93 7.30 3.46 -9.46
C VAL A 93 7.61 3.89 -10.89
N ILE A 94 8.88 3.82 -11.26
CA ILE A 94 9.39 4.34 -12.53
C ILE A 94 9.74 3.18 -13.45
N ASP A 95 9.08 3.11 -14.61
CA ASP A 95 9.32 2.11 -15.66
C ASP A 95 9.31 0.66 -15.15
N SER A 96 8.51 0.38 -14.12
CA SER A 96 8.41 -0.94 -13.50
C SER A 96 9.76 -1.50 -13.05
N LYS A 97 10.69 -0.64 -12.67
CA LYS A 97 12.05 -1.02 -12.28
C LYS A 97 12.52 -0.36 -11.01
N GLU A 98 12.18 0.89 -10.82
CA GLU A 98 12.76 1.74 -9.79
C GLU A 98 11.67 2.27 -8.88
N ILE A 99 11.95 2.25 -7.56
CA ILE A 99 11.09 2.85 -6.56
C ILE A 99 11.85 4.03 -5.97
N LYS A 100 11.25 5.22 -6.05
CA LYS A 100 11.88 6.45 -5.58
C LYS A 100 10.91 7.19 -4.66
N GLU A 101 11.39 7.58 -3.48
CA GLU A 101 10.57 8.37 -2.58
C GLU A 101 10.30 9.75 -3.17
N ILE A 102 9.05 10.21 -3.05
CA ILE A 102 8.60 11.51 -3.54
C ILE A 102 7.85 12.22 -2.44
N SER A 103 7.62 13.52 -2.62
CA SER A 103 6.80 14.29 -1.70
C SER A 103 5.32 13.95 -1.89
N LYS A 104 4.50 14.26 -0.89
CA LYS A 104 3.05 14.12 -0.97
C LYS A 104 2.49 14.88 -2.17
N GLU A 105 3.03 16.06 -2.45
CA GLU A 105 2.55 16.93 -3.53
C GLU A 105 2.83 16.34 -4.91
N ASP A 106 3.86 15.51 -5.03
CA ASP A 106 4.22 14.85 -6.29
C ASP A 106 3.43 13.55 -6.53
N ALA A 107 2.74 13.04 -5.52
CA ALA A 107 1.89 11.85 -5.66
C ALA A 107 0.62 12.22 -6.42
N LYS A 108 0.28 11.39 -7.43
CA LYS A 108 -0.84 11.67 -8.33
C LYS A 108 -1.99 10.72 -8.09
N LEU A 109 -3.22 11.24 -8.26
CA LEU A 109 -4.41 10.42 -8.26
C LEU A 109 -4.44 9.58 -9.53
N GLU A 110 -4.96 8.36 -9.40
CA GLU A 110 -5.19 7.48 -10.54
C GLU A 110 -6.37 7.99 -11.36
N ILE A 111 -6.20 8.04 -12.67
CA ILE A 111 -7.25 8.48 -13.59
C ILE A 111 -8.08 7.29 -14.04
#